data_52562b8c0ae146141bdeff5cf6761755
#
_entry.id   52562b8c0ae146141bdeff5cf6761755
#
_cell.length_a   1.000
_cell.length_b   1.000
_cell.length_c   1.000
_cell.angle_alpha   90.00
_cell.angle_beta   90.00
_cell.angle_gamma   90.00
#
_symmetry.space_group_name_H-M   'P 1'
#
loop_
_entity.id
_entity.type
_entity.pdbx_description
1 polymer ?
#
loop_
_entity_poly.entity_id
_entity_poly.type
_entity_poly.pdbx_seq_one_letter_code
_entity_poly.pdbx_strand_id
1 'polypeptide(L)'
;RVLCKSKPVKITVKPLPEAGKPLGFSGMVGTLAMTTSISTDTLKANDALTYKVVLRGNGNMKLLEAPKITFPHDFDVYDPKVTRDLSGTSGTVTFEYLVIPRYAGDYKIPAVQYSYFDPQAGAYKMLKGKEYAVRVEKGNEGSQGSGEAALQSFKKEDVRMLGQDIRYIKTHKDDLRLKGVLYFATMEYWLSFLIPFVLFVVGM
;
A
#
# COMPACT_ATOMS: atom_id res chain seq x y z
N ARG A 1 -24.72 15.67 37.66
CA ARG A 1 -24.36 14.51 36.84
C ARG A 1 -25.30 13.38 37.20
N VAL A 2 -26.12 12.95 36.24
CA VAL A 2 -27.01 11.79 36.42
C VAL A 2 -26.23 10.55 36.01
N LEU A 3 -26.00 9.61 36.92
CA LEU A 3 -25.37 8.32 36.67
C LEU A 3 -26.45 7.31 36.26
N CYS A 4 -26.53 7.00 34.98
CA CYS A 4 -27.39 5.92 34.48
C CYS A 4 -26.62 4.60 34.49
N LYS A 5 -27.09 3.62 35.28
CA LYS A 5 -26.55 2.26 35.27
C LYS A 5 -27.54 1.34 34.55
N SER A 6 -27.08 0.64 33.51
CA SER A 6 -27.84 -0.44 32.88
C SER A 6 -27.62 -1.77 33.61
N LYS A 7 -28.55 -2.72 33.46
CA LYS A 7 -28.38 -4.07 34.00
C LYS A 7 -27.27 -4.78 33.18
N PRO A 8 -26.39 -5.54 33.85
CA PRO A 8 -25.38 -6.35 33.15
C PRO A 8 -26.07 -7.46 32.34
N VAL A 9 -25.62 -7.62 31.08
CA VAL A 9 -26.06 -8.73 30.22
C VAL A 9 -24.94 -9.75 30.17
N LYS A 10 -25.21 -11.00 30.53
CA LYS A 10 -24.26 -12.12 30.48
C LYS A 10 -24.30 -12.71 29.07
N ILE A 11 -23.18 -12.66 28.35
CA ILE A 11 -23.01 -13.28 27.04
C ILE A 11 -22.12 -14.51 27.16
N THR A 12 -22.58 -15.64 26.62
CA THR A 12 -21.79 -16.88 26.57
C THR A 12 -21.19 -17.00 25.15
N VAL A 13 -19.88 -16.94 25.05
CA VAL A 13 -19.15 -17.16 23.80
C VAL A 13 -18.79 -18.63 23.68
N LYS A 14 -19.21 -19.28 22.58
CA LYS A 14 -18.83 -20.66 22.25
C LYS A 14 -17.60 -20.62 21.33
N PRO A 15 -16.60 -21.48 21.56
CA PRO A 15 -15.48 -21.66 20.64
C PRO A 15 -15.97 -22.23 19.29
N LEU A 16 -15.25 -21.93 18.23
CA LEU A 16 -15.50 -22.55 16.92
C LEU A 16 -15.10 -24.04 16.97
N PRO A 17 -15.84 -24.94 16.28
CA PRO A 17 -15.50 -26.36 16.24
C PRO A 17 -14.14 -26.55 15.54
N GLU A 18 -13.29 -27.38 16.10
CA GLU A 18 -12.01 -27.74 15.48
C GLU A 18 -12.19 -28.75 14.32
N ALA A 19 -13.30 -29.52 14.37
CA ALA A 19 -13.62 -30.49 13.33
C ALA A 19 -13.95 -29.78 12.01
N GLY A 20 -13.27 -30.16 10.94
CA GLY A 20 -13.47 -29.60 9.59
C GLY A 20 -12.88 -28.21 9.37
N LYS A 21 -12.09 -27.69 10.28
CA LYS A 21 -11.40 -26.41 10.13
C LYS A 21 -10.34 -26.47 9.03
N PRO A 22 -10.46 -25.67 7.94
CA PRO A 22 -9.50 -25.71 6.84
C PRO A 22 -8.15 -25.12 7.26
N LEU A 23 -7.07 -25.64 6.66
CA LEU A 23 -5.76 -25.00 6.75
C LEU A 23 -5.84 -23.60 6.12
N GLY A 24 -5.39 -22.58 6.85
CA GLY A 24 -5.48 -21.19 6.38
C GLY A 24 -6.87 -20.54 6.57
N PHE A 25 -7.66 -21.04 7.51
CA PHE A 25 -8.90 -20.35 7.91
C PHE A 25 -8.62 -18.93 8.38
N SER A 26 -9.26 -17.97 7.73
CA SER A 26 -9.02 -16.53 7.93
C SER A 26 -9.73 -15.92 9.15
N GLY A 27 -10.45 -16.73 9.95
CA GLY A 27 -11.20 -16.23 11.10
C GLY A 27 -12.53 -15.57 10.76
N MET A 28 -12.99 -15.64 9.51
CA MET A 28 -14.28 -15.09 9.11
C MET A 28 -15.43 -15.96 9.60
N VAL A 29 -16.34 -15.35 10.35
CA VAL A 29 -17.57 -15.97 10.88
C VAL A 29 -18.77 -15.19 10.38
N GLY A 30 -19.68 -15.86 9.69
CA GLY A 30 -20.88 -15.23 9.13
C GLY A 30 -21.28 -15.83 7.78
N THR A 31 -21.90 -15.03 6.95
CA THR A 31 -22.22 -15.40 5.54
C THR A 31 -21.33 -14.61 4.62
N LEU A 32 -20.80 -15.25 3.58
CA LEU A 32 -19.87 -14.61 2.66
C LEU A 32 -20.12 -15.08 1.22
N ALA A 33 -20.05 -14.13 0.30
CA ALA A 33 -20.00 -14.38 -1.14
C ALA A 33 -18.73 -13.74 -1.69
N MET A 34 -18.09 -14.38 -2.66
CA MET A 34 -16.86 -13.91 -3.29
C MET A 34 -17.04 -13.77 -4.79
N THR A 35 -16.59 -12.66 -5.34
CA THR A 35 -16.50 -12.43 -6.78
C THR A 35 -15.08 -12.00 -7.11
N THR A 36 -14.51 -12.54 -8.18
CA THR A 36 -13.19 -12.18 -8.68
C THR A 36 -13.29 -11.63 -10.09
N SER A 37 -12.40 -10.69 -10.44
CA SER A 37 -12.28 -10.12 -11.78
C SER A 37 -10.87 -9.68 -12.07
N ILE A 38 -10.51 -9.58 -13.34
CA ILE A 38 -9.27 -8.96 -13.82
C ILE A 38 -9.61 -7.80 -14.75
N SER A 39 -8.70 -6.82 -14.85
CA SER A 39 -8.91 -5.64 -15.70
C SER A 39 -8.84 -5.98 -17.19
N THR A 40 -7.97 -6.90 -17.58
CA THR A 40 -7.80 -7.37 -18.96
C THR A 40 -7.23 -8.79 -18.94
N ASP A 41 -7.46 -9.54 -20.00
CA ASP A 41 -6.88 -10.87 -20.24
C ASP A 41 -5.69 -10.83 -21.21
N THR A 42 -5.47 -9.68 -21.87
CA THR A 42 -4.35 -9.47 -22.80
C THR A 42 -3.69 -8.13 -22.49
N LEU A 43 -2.37 -8.15 -22.32
CA LEU A 43 -1.56 -6.95 -22.02
C LEU A 43 -0.12 -7.16 -22.51
N LYS A 44 0.67 -6.08 -22.53
CA LYS A 44 2.10 -6.16 -22.85
C LYS A 44 2.95 -6.38 -21.60
N ALA A 45 4.13 -6.94 -21.80
CA ALA A 45 5.11 -7.03 -20.70
C ALA A 45 5.40 -5.66 -20.12
N ASN A 46 5.48 -5.59 -18.79
CA ASN A 46 5.60 -4.39 -17.96
C ASN A 46 4.34 -3.50 -17.87
N ASP A 47 3.22 -3.88 -18.49
CA ASP A 47 1.94 -3.21 -18.24
C ASP A 47 1.30 -3.72 -16.94
N ALA A 48 0.48 -2.87 -16.33
CA ALA A 48 -0.17 -3.19 -15.07
C ALA A 48 -1.49 -3.92 -15.28
N LEU A 49 -1.68 -5.03 -14.58
CA LEU A 49 -2.91 -5.80 -14.48
C LEU A 49 -3.50 -5.61 -13.08
N THR A 50 -4.77 -5.27 -12.98
CA THR A 50 -5.48 -5.24 -11.70
C THR A 50 -6.29 -6.53 -11.51
N TYR A 51 -5.98 -7.26 -10.43
CA TYR A 51 -6.77 -8.40 -9.99
C TYR A 51 -7.62 -7.97 -8.79
N LYS A 52 -8.95 -8.07 -8.93
CA LYS A 52 -9.91 -7.61 -7.92
C LYS A 52 -10.63 -8.79 -7.29
N VAL A 53 -10.67 -8.80 -5.95
CA VAL A 53 -11.48 -9.72 -5.14
C VAL A 53 -12.49 -8.92 -4.35
N VAL A 54 -13.77 -9.20 -4.56
CA VAL A 54 -14.88 -8.58 -3.84
C VAL A 54 -15.51 -9.60 -2.92
N LEU A 55 -15.47 -9.33 -1.63
CA LEU A 55 -16.12 -10.13 -0.59
C LEU A 55 -17.33 -9.37 -0.06
N ARG A 56 -18.52 -9.94 -0.19
CA ARG A 56 -19.77 -9.36 0.28
C ARG A 56 -20.42 -10.31 1.28
N GLY A 57 -20.88 -9.79 2.40
CA GLY A 57 -21.51 -10.64 3.40
C GLY A 57 -21.92 -9.96 4.68
N ASN A 58 -22.12 -10.79 5.70
CA ASN A 58 -22.51 -10.36 7.04
C ASN A 58 -21.70 -11.15 8.06
N GLY A 59 -21.26 -10.49 9.12
CA GLY A 59 -20.48 -11.08 10.21
C GLY A 59 -19.34 -10.17 10.64
N ASN A 60 -18.18 -10.75 10.94
CA ASN A 60 -16.99 -9.98 11.34
C ASN A 60 -16.23 -9.38 10.15
N MET A 61 -16.97 -8.74 9.21
CA MET A 61 -16.43 -8.15 7.98
C MET A 61 -15.27 -7.15 8.20
N LYS A 62 -15.22 -6.50 9.36
CA LYS A 62 -14.13 -5.55 9.71
C LYS A 62 -12.77 -6.22 9.84
N LEU A 63 -12.76 -7.52 10.18
CA LEU A 63 -11.54 -8.30 10.43
C LEU A 63 -11.09 -9.11 9.22
N LEU A 64 -11.74 -8.93 8.05
CA LEU A 64 -11.36 -9.64 6.84
C LEU A 64 -9.93 -9.28 6.43
N GLU A 65 -9.13 -10.31 6.27
CA GLU A 65 -7.77 -10.23 5.73
C GLU A 65 -7.78 -10.48 4.22
N ALA A 66 -6.76 -9.96 3.56
CA ALA A 66 -6.58 -10.15 2.13
C ALA A 66 -6.36 -11.63 1.80
N PRO A 67 -7.08 -12.19 0.81
CA PRO A 67 -6.89 -13.57 0.39
C PRO A 67 -5.48 -13.77 -0.16
N LYS A 68 -4.85 -14.89 0.22
CA LYS A 68 -3.56 -15.29 -0.35
C LYS A 68 -3.77 -15.81 -1.76
N ILE A 69 -3.21 -15.11 -2.73
CA ILE A 69 -3.29 -15.47 -4.14
C ILE A 69 -1.90 -15.91 -4.60
N THR A 70 -1.84 -17.06 -5.27
CA THR A 70 -0.59 -17.54 -5.89
C THR A 70 -0.53 -17.01 -7.31
N PHE A 71 0.26 -15.97 -7.53
CA PHE A 71 0.55 -15.48 -8.87
C PHE A 71 1.73 -16.23 -9.49
N PRO A 72 1.86 -16.28 -10.84
CA PRO A 72 3.07 -16.77 -11.49
C PRO A 72 4.30 -16.01 -10.99
N HIS A 73 5.46 -16.67 -10.90
CA HIS A 73 6.70 -16.09 -10.36
C HIS A 73 7.26 -14.93 -11.18
N ASP A 74 6.90 -14.86 -12.47
CA ASP A 74 7.31 -13.79 -13.39
C ASP A 74 6.49 -12.50 -13.20
N PHE A 75 5.60 -12.49 -12.23
CA PHE A 75 4.73 -11.35 -11.94
C PHE A 75 5.23 -10.64 -10.69
N ASP A 76 5.47 -9.34 -10.80
CA ASP A 76 5.64 -8.50 -9.62
C ASP A 76 4.27 -8.20 -9.03
N VAL A 77 4.10 -8.57 -7.78
CA VAL A 77 2.82 -8.42 -7.05
C VAL A 77 3.01 -7.39 -5.94
N TYR A 78 2.14 -6.40 -5.93
CA TYR A 78 2.13 -5.36 -4.90
C TYR A 78 1.05 -5.65 -3.86
N ASP A 79 1.22 -5.08 -2.67
CA ASP A 79 0.24 -5.19 -1.60
C ASP A 79 -1.13 -4.68 -2.06
N PRO A 80 -2.21 -5.38 -1.71
CA PRO A 80 -3.53 -5.02 -2.19
C PRO A 80 -4.05 -3.73 -1.56
N LYS A 81 -4.63 -2.86 -2.38
CA LYS A 81 -5.47 -1.77 -1.91
C LYS A 81 -6.76 -2.36 -1.32
N VAL A 82 -7.09 -1.99 -0.09
CA VAL A 82 -8.27 -2.50 0.62
C VAL A 82 -9.31 -1.40 0.77
N THR A 83 -10.48 -1.60 0.18
CA THR A 83 -11.63 -0.71 0.31
C THR A 83 -12.72 -1.42 1.09
N ARG A 84 -13.24 -0.79 2.14
CA ARG A 84 -14.30 -1.33 3.01
C ARG A 84 -15.51 -0.42 2.97
N ASP A 85 -16.63 -0.96 2.51
CA ASP A 85 -17.94 -0.32 2.55
C ASP A 85 -18.85 -1.16 3.44
N LEU A 86 -18.93 -0.78 4.71
CA LEU A 86 -19.57 -1.57 5.78
C LEU A 86 -20.68 -0.78 6.45
N SER A 87 -21.83 -1.43 6.61
CA SER A 87 -22.96 -0.95 7.41
C SER A 87 -23.26 -1.94 8.53
N GLY A 88 -22.88 -1.59 9.77
CA GLY A 88 -22.99 -2.49 10.91
C GLY A 88 -22.11 -3.73 10.77
N THR A 89 -22.75 -4.91 10.68
CA THR A 89 -22.10 -6.22 10.50
C THR A 89 -22.06 -6.67 9.03
N SER A 90 -22.77 -5.98 8.15
CA SER A 90 -22.90 -6.32 6.73
C SER A 90 -22.08 -5.37 5.86
N GLY A 91 -21.71 -5.80 4.67
CA GLY A 91 -21.09 -4.91 3.71
C GLY A 91 -20.26 -5.60 2.65
N THR A 92 -19.40 -4.81 2.04
CA THR A 92 -18.51 -5.24 0.96
C THR A 92 -17.08 -4.85 1.30
N VAL A 93 -16.15 -5.77 1.13
CA VAL A 93 -14.71 -5.51 1.21
C VAL A 93 -14.10 -5.87 -0.13
N THR A 94 -13.39 -4.93 -0.71
CA THR A 94 -12.73 -5.07 -2.01
C THR A 94 -11.23 -5.05 -1.81
N PHE A 95 -10.55 -6.04 -2.36
CA PHE A 95 -9.10 -6.15 -2.44
C PHE A 95 -8.67 -6.00 -3.90
N GLU A 96 -7.84 -5.01 -4.19
CA GLU A 96 -7.32 -4.73 -5.53
C GLU A 96 -5.81 -4.95 -5.52
N TYR A 97 -5.37 -6.03 -6.17
CA TYR A 97 -3.96 -6.35 -6.34
C TYR A 97 -3.46 -5.76 -7.65
N LEU A 98 -2.40 -4.97 -7.58
CA LEU A 98 -1.66 -4.52 -8.74
C LEU A 98 -0.60 -5.57 -9.06
N VAL A 99 -0.59 -6.05 -10.29
CA VAL A 99 0.28 -7.13 -10.73
C VAL A 99 0.92 -6.76 -12.06
N ILE A 100 2.23 -6.91 -12.21
CA ILE A 100 2.97 -6.53 -13.41
C ILE A 100 3.76 -7.73 -13.93
N PRO A 101 3.34 -8.34 -15.06
CA PRO A 101 4.09 -9.40 -15.72
C PRO A 101 5.39 -8.84 -16.33
N ARG A 102 6.50 -9.50 -16.10
CA ARG A 102 7.81 -9.05 -16.60
C ARG A 102 8.16 -9.58 -17.97
N TYR A 103 7.64 -10.74 -18.33
CA TYR A 103 7.97 -11.42 -19.57
C TYR A 103 6.72 -11.74 -20.39
N ALA A 104 6.90 -11.78 -21.72
CA ALA A 104 5.85 -12.24 -22.62
C ALA A 104 5.60 -13.74 -22.47
N GLY A 105 4.33 -14.16 -22.52
CA GLY A 105 3.93 -15.56 -22.39
C GLY A 105 2.46 -15.71 -22.11
N ASP A 106 2.00 -16.97 -22.10
CA ASP A 106 0.64 -17.31 -21.68
C ASP A 106 0.70 -17.80 -20.22
N TYR A 107 0.01 -17.09 -19.35
CA TYR A 107 0.01 -17.34 -17.91
C TYR A 107 -1.37 -17.73 -17.42
N LYS A 108 -1.41 -18.49 -16.32
CA LYS A 108 -2.66 -18.84 -15.63
C LYS A 108 -2.59 -18.35 -14.20
N ILE A 109 -3.57 -17.56 -13.79
CA ILE A 109 -3.78 -17.16 -12.40
C ILE A 109 -4.78 -18.16 -11.81
N PRO A 110 -4.38 -19.00 -10.84
CA PRO A 110 -5.24 -20.01 -10.28
C PRO A 110 -6.42 -19.40 -9.52
N ALA A 111 -7.48 -20.16 -9.38
CA ALA A 111 -8.65 -19.75 -8.62
C ALA A 111 -8.29 -19.54 -7.16
N VAL A 112 -8.50 -18.32 -6.66
CA VAL A 112 -8.34 -17.99 -5.25
C VAL A 112 -9.36 -18.73 -4.39
N GLN A 113 -8.94 -19.20 -3.23
CA GLN A 113 -9.80 -19.86 -2.26
C GLN A 113 -9.90 -19.01 -0.98
N TYR A 114 -11.09 -18.93 -0.43
CA TYR A 114 -11.36 -18.23 0.82
C TYR A 114 -12.29 -19.04 1.70
N SER A 115 -11.90 -19.32 2.93
CA SER A 115 -12.67 -20.11 3.87
C SER A 115 -13.35 -19.24 4.92
N TYR A 116 -14.56 -19.59 5.31
CA TYR A 116 -15.32 -18.94 6.37
C TYR A 116 -16.14 -19.96 7.16
N PHE A 117 -16.53 -19.62 8.38
CA PHE A 117 -17.44 -20.41 9.18
C PHE A 117 -18.85 -19.85 9.09
N ASP A 118 -19.79 -20.68 8.67
CA ASP A 118 -21.21 -20.33 8.63
C ASP A 118 -21.89 -20.77 9.92
N PRO A 119 -22.30 -19.83 10.79
CA PRO A 119 -22.92 -20.15 12.06
C PRO A 119 -24.33 -20.76 11.92
N GLN A 120 -25.02 -20.55 10.79
CA GLN A 120 -26.33 -21.14 10.55
C GLN A 120 -26.20 -22.61 10.13
N ALA A 121 -25.21 -22.92 9.32
CA ALA A 121 -24.91 -24.29 8.95
C ALA A 121 -24.08 -25.04 10.00
N GLY A 122 -23.46 -24.33 10.95
CA GLY A 122 -22.55 -24.90 11.93
C GLY A 122 -21.28 -25.52 11.32
N ALA A 123 -20.89 -25.08 10.11
CA ALA A 123 -19.85 -25.70 9.33
C ALA A 123 -18.94 -24.68 8.63
N TYR A 124 -17.72 -25.12 8.34
CA TYR A 124 -16.80 -24.35 7.51
C TYR A 124 -17.20 -24.50 6.02
N LYS A 125 -17.21 -23.37 5.32
CA LYS A 125 -17.44 -23.30 3.87
C LYS A 125 -16.24 -22.70 3.17
N MET A 126 -16.00 -23.16 1.95
CA MET A 126 -14.92 -22.67 1.10
C MET A 126 -15.52 -22.02 -0.16
N LEU A 127 -15.17 -20.79 -0.41
CA LEU A 127 -15.47 -20.08 -1.63
C LEU A 127 -14.28 -20.25 -2.59
N LYS A 128 -14.60 -20.44 -3.87
CA LYS A 128 -13.61 -20.57 -4.94
C LYS A 128 -13.88 -19.49 -5.98
N GLY A 129 -12.87 -18.69 -6.29
CA GLY A 129 -12.90 -17.70 -7.36
C GLY A 129 -12.82 -18.33 -8.74
N LYS A 130 -12.68 -17.48 -9.76
CA LYS A 130 -12.43 -17.92 -11.13
C LYS A 130 -10.93 -18.07 -11.36
N GLU A 131 -10.57 -18.98 -12.24
CA GLU A 131 -9.25 -19.07 -12.86
C GLU A 131 -9.19 -18.12 -14.06
N TYR A 132 -8.06 -17.47 -14.27
CA TYR A 132 -7.88 -16.54 -15.38
C TYR A 132 -6.65 -16.92 -16.19
N ALA A 133 -6.84 -17.01 -17.52
CA ALA A 133 -5.76 -17.08 -18.48
C ALA A 133 -5.40 -15.65 -18.90
N VAL A 134 -4.13 -15.31 -18.85
CA VAL A 134 -3.61 -13.99 -19.19
C VAL A 134 -2.54 -14.17 -20.27
N ARG A 135 -2.73 -13.52 -21.41
CA ARG A 135 -1.76 -13.46 -22.49
C ARG A 135 -0.93 -12.17 -22.36
N VAL A 136 0.36 -12.33 -22.23
CA VAL A 136 1.31 -11.22 -22.17
C VAL A 136 2.11 -11.17 -23.48
N GLU A 137 1.93 -10.11 -24.24
CA GLU A 137 2.66 -9.83 -25.47
C GLU A 137 4.02 -9.19 -25.17
N LYS A 138 4.95 -9.24 -26.15
CA LYS A 138 6.21 -8.52 -26.04
C LYS A 138 5.96 -7.03 -25.89
N GLY A 139 6.49 -6.43 -24.83
CA GLY A 139 6.52 -4.97 -24.65
C GLY A 139 7.42 -4.33 -25.72
N ASN A 140 7.12 -3.10 -26.10
CA ASN A 140 8.06 -2.31 -26.92
C ASN A 140 9.32 -2.08 -26.08
N GLU A 141 10.49 -2.41 -26.60
CA GLU A 141 11.80 -2.26 -25.92
C GLU A 141 12.18 -0.80 -25.58
N GLY A 142 11.24 0.14 -25.68
CA GLY A 142 11.41 1.57 -25.38
C GLY A 142 10.42 2.15 -24.34
N SER A 143 9.50 1.36 -23.79
CA SER A 143 8.49 1.88 -22.87
C SER A 143 8.83 1.54 -21.40
N GLN A 144 9.85 2.19 -20.86
CA GLN A 144 10.18 2.20 -19.42
C GLN A 144 9.17 2.99 -18.57
N GLY A 145 8.00 3.39 -19.13
CA GLY A 145 7.13 4.40 -18.51
C GLY A 145 5.75 3.99 -18.06
N SER A 146 5.17 2.85 -18.51
CA SER A 146 3.76 2.56 -18.18
C SER A 146 3.53 1.99 -16.79
N GLY A 147 4.51 1.31 -16.21
CA GLY A 147 4.44 0.81 -14.82
C GLY A 147 4.47 1.96 -13.79
N GLU A 148 5.29 2.99 -14.03
CA GLU A 148 5.33 4.17 -13.14
C GLU A 148 4.06 5.02 -13.25
N ALA A 149 3.44 5.13 -14.41
CA ALA A 149 2.18 5.84 -14.58
C ALA A 149 1.01 5.15 -13.86
N ALA A 150 0.98 3.81 -13.85
CA ALA A 150 -0.02 3.04 -13.10
C ALA A 150 0.19 3.16 -11.59
N LEU A 151 1.45 3.13 -11.13
CA LEU A 151 1.80 3.36 -9.72
C LEU A 151 1.45 4.79 -9.27
N GLN A 152 1.60 5.79 -10.15
CA GLN A 152 1.18 7.16 -9.87
C GLN A 152 -0.34 7.31 -9.77
N SER A 153 -1.13 6.54 -10.53
CA SER A 153 -2.58 6.54 -10.41
C SER A 153 -3.06 5.99 -9.07
N PHE A 154 -2.42 4.93 -8.55
CA PHE A 154 -2.71 4.39 -7.22
C PHE A 154 -2.27 5.32 -6.07
N LYS A 155 -1.18 6.08 -6.26
CA LYS A 155 -0.70 7.05 -5.25
C LYS A 155 -1.47 8.36 -5.24
N LYS A 156 -2.17 8.71 -6.32
CA LYS A 156 -2.75 10.05 -6.49
C LYS A 156 -3.96 10.33 -5.59
N GLU A 157 -4.68 9.33 -5.12
CA GLU A 157 -5.79 9.53 -4.18
C GLU A 157 -5.33 9.66 -2.72
N ASP A 158 -4.25 8.95 -2.33
CA ASP A 158 -3.71 9.07 -0.96
C ASP A 158 -2.81 10.31 -0.76
N VAL A 159 -2.26 10.88 -1.84
CA VAL A 159 -1.34 12.03 -1.77
C VAL A 159 -2.04 13.37 -1.52
N ARG A 160 -3.37 13.45 -1.63
CA ARG A 160 -4.08 14.71 -1.32
C ARG A 160 -3.97 15.16 0.14
N MET A 161 -3.61 14.27 1.07
CA MET A 161 -3.44 14.61 2.50
C MET A 161 -1.99 14.90 2.93
N LEU A 162 -0.99 14.54 2.13
CA LEU A 162 0.43 14.73 2.45
C LEU A 162 1.09 15.91 1.71
N GLY A 163 0.31 16.69 0.97
CA GLY A 163 0.79 17.74 0.06
C GLY A 163 1.31 19.02 0.72
N GLN A 164 1.44 19.10 2.05
CA GLN A 164 1.91 20.33 2.70
C GLN A 164 3.29 20.25 3.36
N ASP A 165 3.96 19.08 3.40
CA ASP A 165 5.23 18.98 4.15
C ASP A 165 6.40 18.27 3.44
N ILE A 166 6.31 18.00 2.14
CA ILE A 166 7.47 17.52 1.39
C ILE A 166 8.13 18.72 0.73
N ARG A 167 9.10 19.32 1.42
CA ARG A 167 10.07 20.24 0.82
C ARG A 167 10.80 19.51 -0.29
N TYR A 168 10.77 20.07 -1.51
CA TYR A 168 11.49 19.57 -2.66
C TYR A 168 12.94 19.24 -2.30
N ILE A 169 13.38 18.02 -2.58
CA ILE A 169 14.79 17.69 -2.58
C ILE A 169 15.37 18.50 -3.73
N LYS A 170 16.17 19.54 -3.39
CA LYS A 170 16.90 20.32 -4.37
C LYS A 170 17.89 19.40 -5.10
N THR A 171 17.62 19.12 -6.37
CA THR A 171 18.50 18.31 -7.23
C THR A 171 19.69 19.09 -7.77
N HIS A 172 19.75 20.40 -7.54
CA HIS A 172 20.89 21.24 -7.88
C HIS A 172 21.81 21.31 -6.67
N LYS A 173 23.09 21.02 -6.88
CA LYS A 173 24.16 21.38 -5.95
C LYS A 173 24.14 22.91 -5.87
N ASP A 174 23.53 23.45 -4.82
CA ASP A 174 23.85 24.81 -4.42
C ASP A 174 25.34 24.82 -4.10
N ASP A 175 26.07 25.78 -4.66
CA ASP A 175 27.47 26.03 -4.28
C ASP A 175 27.51 26.24 -2.77
N LEU A 176 27.85 25.18 -2.06
CA LEU A 176 28.10 25.23 -0.63
C LEU A 176 29.38 26.04 -0.44
N ARG A 177 29.26 27.34 -0.37
CA ARG A 177 30.34 28.18 0.16
C ARG A 177 30.58 27.73 1.58
N LEU A 178 31.80 27.29 1.84
CA LEU A 178 32.30 27.02 3.20
C LEU A 178 31.99 28.26 4.08
N LYS A 179 30.99 28.12 4.92
CA LYS A 179 30.64 29.11 5.94
C LYS A 179 31.74 29.05 7.00
N GLY A 180 32.80 29.88 6.85
CA GLY A 180 33.87 29.86 7.80
C GLY A 180 35.23 30.22 7.22
N VAL A 181 35.35 31.17 6.30
CA VAL A 181 36.54 31.97 6.27
C VAL A 181 36.41 32.90 7.47
N LEU A 182 36.95 32.47 8.59
CA LEU A 182 37.06 33.31 9.76
C LEU A 182 37.91 34.54 9.36
N TYR A 183 37.30 35.72 9.40
CA TYR A 183 37.95 37.00 9.15
C TYR A 183 39.22 37.16 9.99
N PHE A 184 39.33 36.46 11.08
CA PHE A 184 40.43 36.42 12.08
C PHE A 184 41.78 35.93 11.55
N ALA A 185 41.89 35.35 10.38
CA ALA A 185 43.16 34.84 9.84
C ALA A 185 43.52 35.39 8.48
N THR A 186 42.79 36.39 7.98
CA THR A 186 43.04 37.01 6.68
C THR A 186 44.03 38.17 6.81
N MET A 187 44.82 38.39 5.76
CA MET A 187 45.75 39.54 5.70
C MET A 187 45.06 40.87 5.97
N GLU A 188 43.80 41.01 5.56
CA GLU A 188 42.98 42.19 5.77
C GLU A 188 42.70 42.49 7.26
N TYR A 189 42.60 41.43 8.07
CA TYR A 189 42.47 41.60 9.52
C TYR A 189 43.70 42.26 10.15
N TRP A 190 44.89 41.82 9.78
CA TRP A 190 46.12 42.41 10.27
C TRP A 190 46.35 43.84 9.74
N LEU A 191 45.95 44.10 8.48
CA LEU A 191 46.04 45.43 7.92
C LEU A 191 45.12 46.44 8.66
N SER A 192 43.94 45.98 9.11
CA SER A 192 43.02 46.85 9.85
C SER A 192 43.57 47.33 11.20
N PHE A 193 44.50 46.60 11.80
CA PHE A 193 45.20 47.04 13.03
C PHE A 193 46.42 47.91 12.73
N LEU A 194 47.07 47.71 11.59
CA LEU A 194 48.25 48.45 11.24
C LEU A 194 47.96 49.92 10.91
N ILE A 195 46.81 50.19 10.29
CA ILE A 195 46.39 51.57 9.91
C ILE A 195 46.27 52.49 11.13
N PRO A 196 45.50 52.17 12.19
CA PRO A 196 45.37 53.01 13.37
C PRO A 196 46.70 53.14 14.15
N PHE A 197 47.54 52.06 14.13
CA PHE A 197 48.84 52.08 14.80
C PHE A 197 49.80 53.08 14.12
N VAL A 198 49.86 53.09 12.77
CA VAL A 198 50.68 54.05 11.98
C VAL A 198 50.17 55.47 12.23
N LEU A 199 48.85 55.71 12.20
CA LEU A 199 48.29 57.01 12.50
C LEU A 199 48.60 57.49 13.93
N PHE A 200 48.65 56.61 14.91
CA PHE A 200 49.04 56.94 16.28
C PHE A 200 50.51 57.35 16.37
N VAL A 201 51.43 56.65 15.67
CA VAL A 201 52.86 56.91 15.66
C VAL A 201 53.21 58.22 14.93
N VAL A 202 52.50 58.54 13.82
CA VAL A 202 52.73 59.76 13.06
C VAL A 202 52.10 61.02 13.72
N GLY A 203 51.05 60.81 14.55
CA GLY A 203 50.36 61.89 15.24
C GLY A 203 50.98 62.27 16.63
N MET A 204 51.99 61.51 17.04
CA MET A 204 52.73 61.77 18.28
C MET A 204 54.02 62.47 17.96
#